data_55ebbbe2b44273ed199125b9197969fe
#
_entry.id   55ebbbe2b44273ed199125b9197969fe
#
_cell.length_a   1.000
_cell.length_b   1.000
_cell.length_c   1.000
_cell.angle_alpha   90.00
_cell.angle_beta   90.00
_cell.angle_gamma   90.00
#
_symmetry.space_group_name_H-M   'P 1'
#
loop_
_entity.id
_entity.type
_entity.pdbx_description
1 polymer ?
#
loop_
_entity_poly.entity_id
_entity_poly.type
_entity_poly.pdbx_seq_one_letter_code
_entity_poly.pdbx_strand_id
1 'polypeptide(L)'
;FLPEQEIDAIIASAEQVQQEWLKYNVKQINGIPIKYGKDEHGNQIVQRFAFANKYSKEIQSFIQHPQLNALKVLMPEGARIGEDEKDGAVLNHYVNVPDSNYKQLGWHTDSARDIFYGKKIEQFINIGLYLDDSSEVNGGLRVLPGTHKQGVFSMLFRKAYFLNNQNDKNEVLIRAKKGDLVIHDGRMWHRVAPSPHFGEKSRRRVIYVPLISGAYQPKDANSKTPFYHKFQKLAG
;
A
#
# COMPACT_ATOMS: atom_id res chain seq x y z
N PHE A 1 8.95 -12.46 9.37
CA PHE A 1 10.11 -11.75 8.81
C PHE A 1 10.80 -10.93 9.89
N LEU A 2 10.14 -9.96 10.51
CA LEU A 2 10.65 -9.24 11.65
C LEU A 2 10.08 -9.79 12.95
N PRO A 3 10.87 -9.80 14.06
CA PRO A 3 10.37 -10.15 15.37
C PRO A 3 9.32 -9.15 15.86
N GLU A 4 8.43 -9.59 16.74
CA GLU A 4 7.29 -8.81 17.21
C GLU A 4 7.71 -7.47 17.84
N GLN A 5 8.81 -7.46 18.59
CA GLN A 5 9.34 -6.23 19.20
C GLN A 5 9.71 -5.14 18.19
N GLU A 6 10.27 -5.55 17.03
CA GLU A 6 10.60 -4.59 15.98
C GLU A 6 9.33 -4.06 15.28
N ILE A 7 8.33 -4.93 15.09
CA ILE A 7 7.03 -4.51 14.56
C ILE A 7 6.35 -3.52 15.51
N ASP A 8 6.40 -3.75 16.82
CA ASP A 8 5.83 -2.82 17.81
C ASP A 8 6.55 -1.47 17.80
N ALA A 9 7.86 -1.46 17.64
CA ALA A 9 8.62 -0.22 17.47
C ALA A 9 8.22 0.54 16.19
N ILE A 10 8.04 -0.15 15.07
CA ILE A 10 7.55 0.42 13.82
C ILE A 10 6.14 1.03 14.01
N ILE A 11 5.24 0.31 14.68
CA ILE A 11 3.89 0.78 14.97
C ILE A 11 3.94 2.05 15.80
N ALA A 12 4.66 2.04 16.92
CA ALA A 12 4.77 3.19 17.83
C ALA A 12 5.35 4.43 17.11
N SER A 13 6.40 4.24 16.30
CA SER A 13 6.99 5.32 15.51
C SER A 13 6.01 5.87 14.47
N ALA A 14 5.29 5.00 13.76
CA ALA A 14 4.28 5.42 12.80
C ALA A 14 3.13 6.19 13.46
N GLU A 15 2.67 5.78 14.63
CA GLU A 15 1.63 6.47 15.40
C GLU A 15 2.09 7.86 15.82
N GLN A 16 3.34 8.01 16.28
CA GLN A 16 3.92 9.31 16.61
C GLN A 16 3.89 10.26 15.40
N VAL A 17 4.33 9.80 14.23
CA VAL A 17 4.27 10.58 12.97
C VAL A 17 2.83 10.99 12.63
N GLN A 18 1.88 10.08 12.79
CA GLN A 18 0.46 10.35 12.53
C GLN A 18 -0.09 11.43 13.47
N GLN A 19 0.27 11.42 14.75
CA GLN A 19 -0.16 12.44 15.72
C GLN A 19 0.36 13.84 15.33
N GLU A 20 1.60 13.94 14.87
CA GLU A 20 2.14 15.20 14.37
C GLU A 20 1.37 15.71 13.15
N TRP A 21 1.04 14.83 12.22
CA TRP A 21 0.31 15.23 11.01
C TRP A 21 -1.15 15.61 11.28
N LEU A 22 -1.79 14.98 12.24
CA LEU A 22 -3.10 15.39 12.73
C LEU A 22 -3.02 16.79 13.35
N LYS A 23 -2.02 17.03 14.22
CA LYS A 23 -1.80 18.33 14.87
C LYS A 23 -1.58 19.47 13.87
N TYR A 24 -0.75 19.23 12.84
CA TYR A 24 -0.40 20.25 11.84
C TYR A 24 -1.28 20.21 10.58
N ASN A 25 -2.28 19.33 10.53
CA ASN A 25 -3.21 19.17 9.41
C ASN A 25 -2.49 19.03 8.05
N VAL A 26 -1.44 18.23 8.02
CA VAL A 26 -0.63 17.99 6.81
C VAL A 26 -1.50 17.38 5.72
N LYS A 27 -1.51 17.95 4.54
CA LYS A 27 -2.41 17.52 3.45
C LYS A 27 -1.77 16.52 2.51
N GLN A 28 -0.49 16.62 2.29
CA GLN A 28 0.25 15.77 1.34
C GLN A 28 1.74 15.70 1.68
N ILE A 29 2.39 14.66 1.21
CA ILE A 29 3.83 14.45 1.28
C ILE A 29 4.33 14.21 -0.15
N ASN A 30 5.29 15.01 -0.62
CA ASN A 30 5.88 14.90 -1.96
C ASN A 30 4.82 14.74 -3.08
N GLY A 31 3.77 15.55 -3.02
CA GLY A 31 2.66 15.51 -3.95
C GLY A 31 1.64 14.37 -3.72
N ILE A 32 1.87 13.46 -2.77
CA ILE A 32 0.93 12.37 -2.47
C ILE A 32 0.02 12.77 -1.31
N PRO A 33 -1.31 12.81 -1.52
CA PRO A 33 -2.27 13.17 -0.47
C PRO A 33 -2.26 12.18 0.69
N ILE A 34 -2.33 12.71 1.91
CA ILE A 34 -2.63 11.92 3.10
C ILE A 34 -4.14 11.62 3.12
N LYS A 35 -4.53 10.39 3.44
CA LYS A 35 -5.93 10.04 3.67
C LYS A 35 -6.21 10.03 5.15
N TYR A 36 -7.17 10.83 5.53
CA TYR A 36 -7.72 10.89 6.88
C TYR A 36 -9.07 10.16 6.93
N GLY A 37 -9.41 9.64 8.09
CA GLY A 37 -10.69 9.05 8.40
C GLY A 37 -10.96 9.16 9.90
N LYS A 38 -11.90 8.37 10.40
CA LYS A 38 -12.21 8.30 11.83
C LYS A 38 -12.08 6.87 12.34
N ASP A 39 -11.84 6.72 13.63
CA ASP A 39 -11.96 5.47 14.37
C ASP A 39 -13.42 5.25 14.85
N GLU A 40 -13.66 4.17 15.60
CA GLU A 40 -14.98 3.84 16.17
C GLU A 40 -15.46 4.82 17.24
N HIS A 41 -14.58 5.62 17.80
CA HIS A 41 -14.87 6.65 18.79
C HIS A 41 -15.08 8.04 18.17
N GLY A 42 -14.94 8.13 16.82
CA GLY A 42 -15.06 9.38 16.08
C GLY A 42 -13.78 10.23 16.06
N ASN A 43 -12.68 9.76 16.64
CA ASN A 43 -11.40 10.47 16.60
C ASN A 43 -10.83 10.43 15.20
N GLN A 44 -10.24 11.53 14.76
CA GLN A 44 -9.56 11.58 13.46
C GLN A 44 -8.29 10.73 13.49
N ILE A 45 -8.10 9.92 12.47
CA ILE A 45 -6.94 9.07 12.28
C ILE A 45 -6.35 9.26 10.89
N VAL A 46 -5.06 8.94 10.73
CA VAL A 46 -4.43 8.85 9.42
C VAL A 46 -4.60 7.43 8.89
N GLN A 47 -5.25 7.29 7.73
CA GLN A 47 -5.53 5.98 7.13
C GLN A 47 -4.56 5.60 6.01
N ARG A 48 -3.92 6.56 5.37
CA ARG A 48 -2.88 6.29 4.38
C ARG A 48 -1.92 7.45 4.27
N PHE A 49 -0.64 7.15 4.28
CA PHE A 49 0.41 8.12 3.95
C PHE A 49 1.61 7.48 3.23
N ALA A 50 2.20 8.26 2.36
CA ALA A 50 3.35 7.92 1.55
C ALA A 50 4.66 8.39 2.20
N PHE A 51 5.78 7.84 1.75
CA PHE A 51 7.13 8.21 2.20
C PHE A 51 7.33 8.09 3.72
N ALA A 52 6.68 7.10 4.34
CA ALA A 52 6.75 6.87 5.79
C ALA A 52 8.19 6.68 6.29
N ASN A 53 9.06 6.12 5.45
CA ASN A 53 10.48 5.95 5.73
C ASN A 53 11.24 7.28 5.97
N LYS A 54 10.77 8.39 5.42
CA LYS A 54 11.40 9.70 5.62
C LYS A 54 11.12 10.32 7.01
N TYR A 55 10.13 9.79 7.71
CA TYR A 55 9.63 10.33 8.98
C TYR A 55 9.78 9.35 10.15
N SER A 56 10.05 8.08 9.88
CA SER A 56 10.28 7.04 10.90
C SER A 56 11.61 6.34 10.64
N LYS A 57 12.48 6.36 11.65
CA LYS A 57 13.78 5.65 11.60
C LYS A 57 13.59 4.14 11.57
N GLU A 58 12.58 3.64 12.23
CA GLU A 58 12.24 2.22 12.28
C GLU A 58 11.79 1.72 10.90
N ILE A 59 10.97 2.50 10.20
CA ILE A 59 10.56 2.18 8.83
C ILE A 59 11.75 2.33 7.87
N GLN A 60 12.62 3.32 8.07
CA GLN A 60 13.84 3.46 7.28
C GLN A 60 14.78 2.26 7.49
N SER A 61 14.97 1.81 8.74
CA SER A 61 15.76 0.62 9.04
C SER A 61 15.16 -0.64 8.38
N PHE A 62 13.85 -0.79 8.42
CA PHE A 62 13.16 -1.89 7.73
C PHE A 62 13.45 -1.91 6.23
N ILE A 63 13.32 -0.78 5.53
CA ILE A 63 13.55 -0.77 4.06
C ILE A 63 15.02 -0.96 3.68
N GLN A 64 15.94 -0.72 4.60
CA GLN A 64 17.37 -0.98 4.43
C GLN A 64 17.79 -2.37 4.89
N HIS A 65 16.85 -3.19 5.36
CA HIS A 65 17.15 -4.54 5.85
C HIS A 65 17.82 -5.40 4.76
N PRO A 66 18.93 -6.12 5.06
CA PRO A 66 19.69 -6.89 4.04
C PRO A 66 18.82 -7.91 3.28
N GLN A 67 17.88 -8.55 3.95
CA GLN A 67 16.96 -9.51 3.29
C GLN A 67 16.00 -8.84 2.32
N LEU A 68 15.59 -7.57 2.52
CA LEU A 68 14.84 -6.83 1.53
C LEU A 68 15.70 -6.56 0.27
N ASN A 69 16.95 -6.19 0.47
CA ASN A 69 17.89 -6.03 -0.64
C ASN A 69 18.11 -7.32 -1.42
N ALA A 70 18.10 -8.48 -0.76
CA ALA A 70 18.22 -9.78 -1.43
C ALA A 70 17.05 -10.06 -2.41
N LEU A 71 15.86 -9.46 -2.19
CA LEU A 71 14.73 -9.59 -3.11
C LEU A 71 14.99 -8.98 -4.49
N LYS A 72 16.02 -8.17 -4.66
CA LYS A 72 16.44 -7.63 -5.98
C LYS A 72 16.78 -8.74 -6.97
N VAL A 73 17.11 -9.94 -6.49
CA VAL A 73 17.34 -11.12 -7.37
C VAL A 73 16.11 -11.48 -8.21
N LEU A 74 14.91 -11.08 -7.77
CA LEU A 74 13.63 -11.30 -8.47
C LEU A 74 13.38 -10.29 -9.59
N MET A 75 14.29 -9.32 -9.76
CA MET A 75 14.12 -8.16 -10.63
C MET A 75 15.27 -8.08 -11.65
N PRO A 76 15.11 -7.33 -12.74
CA PRO A 76 16.21 -7.00 -13.63
C PRO A 76 17.36 -6.30 -12.91
N GLU A 77 18.54 -6.37 -13.50
CA GLU A 77 19.70 -5.60 -13.05
C GLU A 77 19.38 -4.11 -12.90
N GLY A 78 19.95 -3.47 -11.89
CA GLY A 78 19.68 -2.06 -11.57
C GLY A 78 18.38 -1.83 -10.78
N ALA A 79 17.71 -2.90 -10.36
CA ALA A 79 16.54 -2.76 -9.47
C ALA A 79 16.94 -2.18 -8.11
N ARG A 80 16.01 -1.41 -7.55
CA ARG A 80 16.20 -0.71 -6.27
C ARG A 80 14.91 -0.61 -5.47
N ILE A 81 15.06 -0.46 -4.16
CA ILE A 81 13.95 -0.02 -3.30
C ILE A 81 13.64 1.43 -3.64
N GLY A 82 12.38 1.72 -3.93
CA GLY A 82 11.94 3.07 -4.29
C GLY A 82 11.66 3.92 -3.06
N GLU A 83 12.72 4.31 -2.34
CA GLU A 83 12.63 5.09 -1.08
C GLU A 83 12.01 6.48 -1.27
N ASP A 84 12.31 7.10 -2.40
CA ASP A 84 11.85 8.45 -2.79
C ASP A 84 11.13 8.47 -4.14
N GLU A 85 10.89 7.31 -4.73
CA GLU A 85 10.18 7.14 -6.01
C GLU A 85 8.79 6.54 -5.79
N LYS A 86 7.92 6.67 -6.82
CA LYS A 86 6.52 6.22 -6.72
C LYS A 86 5.82 6.88 -5.53
N ASP A 87 5.58 6.19 -4.47
CA ASP A 87 5.01 6.70 -3.22
C ASP A 87 5.90 6.39 -2.00
N GLY A 88 7.14 5.91 -2.24
CA GLY A 88 8.05 5.45 -1.18
C GLY A 88 7.48 4.30 -0.36
N ALA A 89 7.86 4.21 0.91
CA ALA A 89 7.18 3.33 1.86
C ALA A 89 5.80 3.92 2.21
N VAL A 90 4.74 3.16 1.94
CA VAL A 90 3.35 3.59 2.14
C VAL A 90 2.74 2.82 3.30
N LEU A 91 2.34 3.51 4.36
CA LEU A 91 1.53 2.90 5.40
C LEU A 91 0.05 3.00 5.03
N ASN A 92 -0.63 1.87 5.03
CA ASN A 92 -2.08 1.76 4.90
C ASN A 92 -2.69 1.27 6.22
N HIS A 93 -3.73 1.94 6.67
CA HIS A 93 -4.49 1.64 7.87
C HIS A 93 -5.96 1.46 7.49
N TYR A 94 -6.36 0.20 7.32
CA TYR A 94 -7.75 -0.16 7.03
C TYR A 94 -8.51 -0.33 8.33
N VAL A 95 -9.67 0.31 8.43
CA VAL A 95 -10.61 0.15 9.54
C VAL A 95 -12.04 0.24 9.01
N ASN A 96 -12.93 -0.63 9.48
CA ASN A 96 -14.32 -0.65 9.09
C ASN A 96 -15.16 0.09 10.14
N VAL A 97 -15.43 1.38 9.86
CA VAL A 97 -16.33 2.25 10.62
C VAL A 97 -17.10 3.12 9.62
N PRO A 98 -18.26 3.71 9.97
CA PRO A 98 -19.08 4.48 9.03
C PRO A 98 -18.32 5.56 8.28
N ASP A 99 -17.53 6.35 8.99
CA ASP A 99 -16.78 7.50 8.47
C ASP A 99 -15.36 7.16 8.03
N SER A 100 -15.04 5.88 7.85
CA SER A 100 -13.75 5.46 7.31
C SER A 100 -13.72 5.68 5.80
N ASN A 101 -12.72 6.40 5.32
CA ASN A 101 -12.44 6.59 3.89
C ASN A 101 -11.55 5.46 3.32
N TYR A 102 -11.17 4.48 4.14
CA TYR A 102 -10.24 3.42 3.73
C TYR A 102 -10.57 2.08 4.42
N LYS A 103 -11.79 1.56 4.12
CA LYS A 103 -12.27 0.26 4.61
C LYS A 103 -11.78 -0.88 3.74
N GLN A 104 -11.67 -0.62 2.46
CA GLN A 104 -11.35 -1.55 1.39
C GLN A 104 -10.63 -0.85 0.26
N LEU A 105 -10.13 -1.61 -0.70
CA LEU A 105 -9.59 -1.08 -1.95
C LEU A 105 -10.04 -1.98 -3.09
N GLY A 106 -10.73 -1.41 -4.08
CA GLY A 106 -11.25 -2.14 -5.23
C GLY A 106 -10.17 -2.77 -6.10
N TRP A 107 -10.58 -3.61 -7.04
CA TRP A 107 -9.70 -4.29 -7.97
C TRP A 107 -8.82 -3.30 -8.73
N HIS A 108 -7.52 -3.53 -8.73
CA HIS A 108 -6.52 -2.73 -9.44
C HIS A 108 -5.23 -3.51 -9.70
N THR A 109 -4.35 -2.92 -10.47
CA THR A 109 -2.94 -3.31 -10.60
C THR A 109 -2.08 -2.08 -10.31
N ASP A 110 -0.97 -2.24 -9.64
CA ASP A 110 -0.08 -1.11 -9.32
C ASP A 110 0.64 -0.56 -10.54
N SER A 111 0.98 -1.45 -11.50
CA SER A 111 1.73 -1.08 -12.72
C SER A 111 0.92 -0.25 -13.73
N ALA A 112 -0.42 -0.30 -13.70
CA ALA A 112 -1.25 0.51 -14.59
C ALA A 112 -1.04 2.02 -14.38
N ARG A 113 -0.56 2.41 -13.22
CA ARG A 113 -0.17 3.79 -12.91
C ARG A 113 0.83 4.35 -13.92
N ASP A 114 1.77 3.56 -14.40
CA ASP A 114 2.79 4.02 -15.35
C ASP A 114 2.18 4.38 -16.71
N ILE A 115 1.17 3.62 -17.15
CA ILE A 115 0.42 3.92 -18.39
C ILE A 115 -0.34 5.24 -18.28
N PHE A 116 -0.97 5.50 -17.14
CA PHE A 116 -1.68 6.76 -16.92
C PHE A 116 -0.75 7.99 -16.97
N TYR A 117 0.54 7.79 -16.84
CA TYR A 117 1.55 8.83 -17.05
C TYR A 117 2.16 8.84 -18.45
N GLY A 118 1.66 8.00 -19.37
CA GLY A 118 2.27 7.84 -20.70
C GLY A 118 3.66 7.21 -20.66
N LYS A 119 3.97 6.44 -19.61
CA LYS A 119 5.26 5.80 -19.40
C LYS A 119 5.22 4.33 -19.79
N LYS A 120 6.38 3.79 -20.13
CA LYS A 120 6.56 2.35 -20.28
C LYS A 120 6.31 1.67 -18.93
N ILE A 121 5.61 0.53 -18.96
CA ILE A 121 5.47 -0.32 -17.78
C ILE A 121 6.82 -0.96 -17.48
N GLU A 122 7.41 -0.54 -16.39
CA GLU A 122 8.60 -1.19 -15.87
C GLU A 122 8.22 -2.30 -14.88
N GLN A 123 9.13 -3.24 -14.69
CA GLN A 123 8.90 -4.30 -13.70
C GLN A 123 8.86 -3.69 -12.31
N PHE A 124 7.84 -4.09 -11.56
CA PHE A 124 7.54 -3.57 -10.24
C PHE A 124 7.06 -4.71 -9.34
N ILE A 125 7.64 -4.83 -8.18
CA ILE A 125 7.21 -5.72 -7.12
C ILE A 125 6.80 -4.88 -5.93
N ASN A 126 5.66 -5.18 -5.36
CA ASN A 126 5.19 -4.58 -4.12
C ASN A 126 5.51 -5.51 -2.94
N ILE A 127 6.22 -5.01 -1.95
CA ILE A 127 6.63 -5.73 -0.74
C ILE A 127 5.80 -5.18 0.41
N GLY A 128 4.93 -5.99 1.00
CA GLY A 128 4.07 -5.59 2.12
C GLY A 128 4.55 -6.20 3.43
N LEU A 129 4.95 -5.37 4.41
CA LEU A 129 5.18 -5.76 5.80
C LEU A 129 3.86 -5.61 6.57
N TYR A 130 3.34 -6.72 7.08
CA TYR A 130 2.09 -6.73 7.85
C TYR A 130 2.34 -6.38 9.30
N LEU A 131 1.68 -5.33 9.78
CA LEU A 131 1.77 -4.88 11.17
C LEU A 131 0.67 -5.45 12.06
N ASP A 132 -0.36 -6.01 11.44
CA ASP A 132 -1.47 -6.73 12.09
C ASP A 132 -1.74 -8.03 11.32
N ASP A 133 -2.35 -9.00 11.98
CA ASP A 133 -2.80 -10.25 11.33
C ASP A 133 -3.82 -9.92 10.22
N SER A 134 -3.75 -10.66 9.12
CA SER A 134 -4.68 -10.56 7.99
C SER A 134 -5.11 -11.95 7.55
N SER A 135 -6.42 -12.21 7.62
CA SER A 135 -7.01 -13.50 7.33
C SER A 135 -8.45 -13.36 6.82
N GLU A 136 -9.13 -14.49 6.58
CA GLU A 136 -10.54 -14.52 6.18
C GLU A 136 -11.49 -13.86 7.17
N VAL A 137 -11.15 -13.87 8.45
CA VAL A 137 -12.03 -13.35 9.50
C VAL A 137 -11.96 -11.82 9.64
N ASN A 138 -10.94 -11.17 9.05
CA ASN A 138 -10.81 -9.70 9.13
C ASN A 138 -10.64 -9.02 7.77
N GLY A 139 -10.98 -9.69 6.66
CA GLY A 139 -10.82 -9.18 5.29
C GLY A 139 -9.42 -9.45 4.75
N GLY A 140 -8.82 -8.49 4.03
CA GLY A 140 -7.42 -8.59 3.61
C GLY A 140 -7.18 -8.62 2.11
N LEU A 141 -5.92 -8.86 1.75
CA LEU A 141 -5.47 -8.87 0.37
C LEU A 141 -6.04 -10.08 -0.38
N ARG A 142 -6.67 -9.82 -1.52
CA ARG A 142 -7.15 -10.81 -2.48
C ARG A 142 -6.43 -10.60 -3.79
N VAL A 143 -5.94 -11.68 -4.38
CA VAL A 143 -5.21 -11.64 -5.64
C VAL A 143 -5.87 -12.55 -6.66
N LEU A 144 -5.70 -12.25 -7.96
CA LEU A 144 -6.02 -13.17 -9.06
C LEU A 144 -4.73 -13.82 -9.56
N PRO A 145 -4.45 -15.08 -9.19
CA PRO A 145 -3.23 -15.76 -9.60
C PRO A 145 -3.06 -15.80 -11.12
N GLY A 146 -1.82 -15.69 -11.59
CA GLY A 146 -1.48 -15.75 -13.01
C GLY A 146 -1.70 -14.44 -13.79
N THR A 147 -2.42 -13.44 -13.23
CA THR A 147 -2.73 -12.21 -13.97
C THR A 147 -1.54 -11.28 -14.17
N HIS A 148 -0.42 -11.48 -13.48
CA HIS A 148 0.84 -10.78 -13.75
C HIS A 148 1.42 -11.10 -15.15
N LYS A 149 1.02 -12.24 -15.75
CA LYS A 149 1.44 -12.66 -17.11
C LYS A 149 0.54 -12.11 -18.23
N GLN A 150 -0.53 -11.37 -17.88
CA GLN A 150 -1.48 -10.84 -18.84
C GLN A 150 -0.89 -9.72 -19.70
N GLY A 151 -1.44 -9.54 -20.91
CA GLY A 151 -1.12 -8.38 -21.75
C GLY A 151 -1.67 -7.07 -21.19
N VAL A 152 -1.17 -5.96 -21.72
CA VAL A 152 -1.51 -4.59 -21.28
C VAL A 152 -3.02 -4.33 -21.32
N PHE A 153 -3.71 -4.79 -22.36
CA PHE A 153 -5.16 -4.61 -22.47
C PHE A 153 -5.91 -5.27 -21.29
N SER A 154 -5.63 -6.53 -20.99
CA SER A 154 -6.24 -7.21 -19.84
C SER A 154 -5.83 -6.59 -18.51
N MET A 155 -4.62 -6.06 -18.42
CA MET A 155 -4.16 -5.33 -17.23
C MET A 155 -4.96 -4.04 -17.00
N LEU A 156 -5.46 -3.38 -18.06
CA LEU A 156 -6.22 -2.15 -17.92
C LEU A 156 -7.73 -2.37 -17.80
N PHE A 157 -8.27 -3.37 -18.49
CA PHE A 157 -9.72 -3.46 -18.73
C PHE A 157 -10.38 -4.73 -18.18
N ARG A 158 -9.65 -5.62 -17.52
CA ARG A 158 -10.24 -6.85 -16.94
C ARG A 158 -11.32 -6.56 -15.90
N LYS A 159 -11.17 -5.50 -15.15
CA LYS A 159 -12.13 -5.03 -14.14
C LYS A 159 -12.21 -3.49 -14.15
N ALA A 160 -13.33 -2.95 -13.68
CA ALA A 160 -13.44 -1.51 -13.47
C ALA A 160 -12.49 -1.07 -12.34
N TYR A 161 -11.46 -0.33 -12.71
CA TYR A 161 -10.33 0.04 -11.87
C TYR A 161 -10.78 0.79 -10.62
N PHE A 162 -10.44 0.29 -9.42
CA PHE A 162 -10.85 0.77 -8.10
C PHE A 162 -12.36 0.74 -7.81
N LEU A 163 -13.23 0.75 -8.82
CA LEU A 163 -14.68 0.79 -8.66
C LEU A 163 -15.30 -0.59 -8.43
N ASN A 164 -14.68 -1.65 -8.95
CA ASN A 164 -15.15 -3.01 -8.76
C ASN A 164 -14.63 -3.59 -7.44
N ASN A 165 -15.54 -3.80 -6.48
CA ASN A 165 -15.24 -4.39 -5.17
C ASN A 165 -15.82 -5.82 -5.02
N GLN A 166 -16.46 -6.36 -6.07
CA GLN A 166 -17.12 -7.66 -6.00
C GLN A 166 -16.10 -8.80 -5.92
N ASN A 167 -16.49 -9.86 -5.24
CA ASN A 167 -15.72 -11.09 -5.17
C ASN A 167 -15.54 -11.70 -6.57
N ASP A 168 -14.38 -12.28 -6.81
CA ASP A 168 -14.10 -13.06 -8.01
C ASP A 168 -13.95 -14.53 -7.61
N LYS A 169 -14.59 -15.45 -8.38
CA LYS A 169 -14.55 -16.89 -8.09
C LYS A 169 -13.13 -17.49 -8.10
N ASN A 170 -12.19 -16.81 -8.75
CA ASN A 170 -10.80 -17.24 -8.85
C ASN A 170 -9.86 -16.46 -7.92
N GLU A 171 -10.40 -15.59 -7.06
CA GLU A 171 -9.57 -14.85 -6.14
C GLU A 171 -9.02 -15.76 -5.03
N VAL A 172 -7.81 -15.48 -4.63
CA VAL A 172 -7.14 -16.16 -3.52
C VAL A 172 -6.87 -15.15 -2.41
N LEU A 173 -7.26 -15.49 -1.19
CA LEU A 173 -6.92 -14.74 0.00
C LEU A 173 -5.44 -14.94 0.33
N ILE A 174 -4.74 -13.87 0.58
CA ILE A 174 -3.40 -13.90 1.16
C ILE A 174 -3.54 -13.78 2.68
N ARG A 175 -3.19 -14.86 3.38
CA ARG A 175 -3.08 -14.86 4.85
C ARG A 175 -1.71 -14.38 5.26
N ALA A 176 -1.65 -13.50 6.23
CA ALA A 176 -0.40 -13.00 6.79
C ALA A 176 -0.54 -12.80 8.30
N LYS A 177 0.52 -13.06 9.03
CA LYS A 177 0.67 -12.75 10.44
C LYS A 177 1.40 -11.43 10.62
N LYS A 178 1.22 -10.80 11.76
CA LYS A 178 2.05 -9.68 12.20
C LYS A 178 3.53 -10.04 12.03
N GLY A 179 4.29 -9.21 11.33
CA GLY A 179 5.70 -9.45 11.00
C GLY A 179 5.97 -10.19 9.69
N ASP A 180 4.95 -10.70 9.01
CA ASP A 180 5.13 -11.37 7.71
C ASP A 180 5.37 -10.36 6.57
N LEU A 181 6.15 -10.81 5.58
CA LEU A 181 6.27 -10.16 4.27
C LEU A 181 5.38 -10.87 3.24
N VAL A 182 4.61 -10.08 2.53
CA VAL A 182 3.87 -10.52 1.33
C VAL A 182 4.42 -9.79 0.11
N ILE A 183 4.76 -10.55 -0.91
CA ILE A 183 5.39 -10.03 -2.14
C ILE A 183 4.48 -10.33 -3.31
N HIS A 184 4.17 -9.33 -4.13
CA HIS A 184 3.39 -9.52 -5.36
C HIS A 184 3.87 -8.63 -6.51
N ASP A 185 3.75 -9.15 -7.73
CA ASP A 185 4.04 -8.41 -8.97
C ASP A 185 3.01 -7.28 -9.15
N GLY A 186 3.46 -6.08 -9.47
CA GLY A 186 2.62 -4.90 -9.64
C GLY A 186 1.60 -5.01 -10.79
N ARG A 187 1.76 -5.97 -11.71
CA ARG A 187 0.79 -6.26 -12.78
C ARG A 187 -0.33 -7.21 -12.34
N MET A 188 -0.20 -7.83 -11.16
CA MET A 188 -1.21 -8.75 -10.63
C MET A 188 -2.45 -7.98 -10.23
N TRP A 189 -3.62 -8.43 -10.71
CA TRP A 189 -4.90 -7.93 -10.22
C TRP A 189 -5.10 -8.32 -8.77
N HIS A 190 -5.33 -7.30 -7.94
CA HIS A 190 -5.57 -7.49 -6.51
C HIS A 190 -6.55 -6.45 -5.98
N ARG A 191 -7.10 -6.75 -4.82
CA ARG A 191 -7.97 -5.87 -4.05
C ARG A 191 -7.76 -6.07 -2.55
N VAL A 192 -8.20 -5.14 -1.74
CA VAL A 192 -8.29 -5.34 -0.29
C VAL A 192 -9.76 -5.45 0.08
N ALA A 193 -10.18 -6.64 0.50
CA ALA A 193 -11.53 -6.87 0.95
C ALA A 193 -11.80 -6.18 2.29
N PRO A 194 -13.04 -5.67 2.54
CA PRO A 194 -13.40 -5.11 3.82
C PRO A 194 -13.41 -6.18 4.90
N SER A 195 -13.19 -5.76 6.14
CA SER A 195 -13.43 -6.64 7.30
C SER A 195 -14.93 -6.81 7.54
N PRO A 196 -15.38 -8.02 7.89
CA PRO A 196 -16.74 -8.22 8.41
C PRO A 196 -16.93 -7.68 9.84
N HIS A 197 -15.82 -7.44 10.55
CA HIS A 197 -15.84 -6.86 11.89
C HIS A 197 -15.92 -5.33 11.82
N PHE A 198 -16.21 -4.73 12.96
CA PHE A 198 -16.33 -3.29 13.13
C PHE A 198 -15.26 -2.77 14.11
N GLY A 199 -14.83 -1.53 13.94
CA GLY A 199 -13.91 -0.83 14.83
C GLY A 199 -12.54 -1.51 14.92
N GLU A 200 -11.95 -1.51 16.10
CA GLU A 200 -10.62 -2.05 16.40
C GLU A 200 -10.40 -3.47 15.86
N LYS A 201 -11.41 -4.36 15.98
CA LYS A 201 -11.34 -5.75 15.47
C LYS A 201 -11.22 -5.84 13.95
N SER A 202 -11.49 -4.75 13.24
CA SER A 202 -11.38 -4.67 11.78
C SER A 202 -10.04 -4.11 11.33
N ARG A 203 -9.24 -3.58 12.26
CA ARG A 203 -7.99 -2.87 11.95
C ARG A 203 -6.98 -3.80 11.30
N ARG A 204 -6.38 -3.31 10.23
CA ARG A 204 -5.27 -3.95 9.52
C ARG A 204 -4.34 -2.87 8.99
N ARG A 205 -3.09 -2.93 9.44
CA ARG A 205 -2.04 -2.01 8.99
C ARG A 205 -1.00 -2.79 8.20
N VAL A 206 -0.55 -2.20 7.11
CA VAL A 206 0.51 -2.76 6.26
C VAL A 206 1.37 -1.64 5.71
N ILE A 207 2.68 -1.85 5.68
CA ILE A 207 3.62 -0.97 4.99
C ILE A 207 3.99 -1.62 3.68
N TYR A 208 3.68 -0.94 2.56
CA TYR A 208 4.11 -1.35 1.23
C TYR A 208 5.34 -0.58 0.79
N VAL A 209 6.32 -1.32 0.27
CA VAL A 209 7.59 -0.79 -0.26
C VAL A 209 7.73 -1.22 -1.71
N PRO A 210 7.92 -0.28 -2.65
CA PRO A 210 8.10 -0.61 -4.06
C PRO A 210 9.54 -1.06 -4.33
N LEU A 211 9.71 -2.23 -4.92
CA LEU A 211 10.95 -2.69 -5.55
C LEU A 211 10.79 -2.47 -7.05
N ILE A 212 11.57 -1.58 -7.63
CA ILE A 212 11.37 -1.05 -8.97
C ILE A 212 12.62 -1.14 -9.85
N SER A 213 12.38 -1.17 -11.15
CA SER A 213 13.41 -1.04 -12.20
C SER A 213 13.16 0.22 -13.05
N GLY A 214 14.00 0.41 -14.07
CA GLY A 214 13.90 1.53 -14.99
C GLY A 214 14.55 2.83 -14.51
N ALA A 215 14.27 3.94 -15.18
CA ALA A 215 14.90 5.24 -14.89
C ALA A 215 14.56 5.74 -13.48
N TYR A 216 15.54 6.32 -12.79
CA TYR A 216 15.36 6.94 -11.48
C TYR A 216 14.49 8.20 -11.59
N GLN A 217 13.41 8.26 -10.81
CA GLN A 217 12.42 9.33 -10.86
C GLN A 217 11.98 9.72 -9.44
N PRO A 218 12.82 10.45 -8.70
CA PRO A 218 12.52 10.84 -7.32
C PRO A 218 11.37 11.83 -7.25
N LYS A 219 10.71 11.84 -6.11
CA LYS A 219 9.71 12.82 -5.73
C LYS A 219 10.17 13.66 -4.55
N ASP A 220 9.80 14.93 -4.59
CA ASP A 220 10.10 15.94 -3.60
C ASP A 220 8.85 16.77 -3.24
N ALA A 221 9.03 17.81 -2.43
CA ALA A 221 7.95 18.69 -2.00
C ALA A 221 7.24 19.43 -3.16
N ASN A 222 7.91 19.61 -4.32
CA ASN A 222 7.37 20.28 -5.49
C ASN A 222 6.66 19.33 -6.46
N SER A 223 6.69 18.02 -6.18
CA SER A 223 6.10 17.00 -7.04
C SER A 223 4.59 17.16 -7.12
N LYS A 224 4.06 17.10 -8.35
CA LYS A 224 2.61 17.21 -8.59
C LYS A 224 1.87 15.99 -8.10
N THR A 225 0.65 16.20 -7.57
CA THR A 225 -0.26 15.12 -7.21
C THR A 225 -0.66 14.33 -8.46
N PRO A 226 -0.44 13.01 -8.47
CA PRO A 226 -0.88 12.15 -9.56
C PRO A 226 -2.39 12.18 -9.74
N PHE A 227 -2.85 12.28 -11.00
CA PHE A 227 -4.28 12.45 -11.27
C PHE A 227 -5.13 11.25 -10.82
N TYR A 228 -4.59 10.03 -10.77
CA TYR A 228 -5.31 8.84 -10.32
C TYR A 228 -5.79 8.92 -8.85
N HIS A 229 -5.20 9.78 -8.02
CA HIS A 229 -5.71 10.04 -6.67
C HIS A 229 -7.12 10.65 -6.67
N LYS A 230 -7.54 11.28 -7.79
CA LYS A 230 -8.92 11.76 -7.95
C LYS A 230 -9.91 10.59 -8.08
N PHE A 231 -9.52 9.52 -8.78
CA PHE A 231 -10.37 8.31 -8.89
C PHE A 231 -10.51 7.56 -7.57
N GLN A 232 -9.46 7.54 -6.75
CA GLN A 232 -9.53 6.91 -5.44
C GLN A 232 -10.51 7.61 -4.47
N LYS A 233 -10.81 8.89 -4.68
CA LYS A 233 -11.85 9.61 -3.92
C LYS A 233 -13.27 9.22 -4.31
N LEU A 234 -13.47 8.71 -5.53
CA LEU A 234 -14.78 8.27 -6.04
C LEU A 234 -15.10 6.82 -5.66
N ALA A 235 -14.10 6.06 -5.20
CA ALA A 235 -14.18 4.62 -4.91
C ALA A 235 -14.23 4.30 -3.40
N GLY A 236 -14.21 5.34 -2.53
CA GLY A 236 -14.26 5.23 -1.06
C GLY A 236 -15.64 5.40 -0.47
#